data_3017f1fe70c0cdec8f26febf9dc16913
#
_entry.id   3017f1fe70c0cdec8f26febf9dc16913
#
_cell.length_a   1.000
_cell.length_b   1.000
_cell.length_c   1.000
_cell.angle_alpha   90.00
_cell.angle_beta   90.00
_cell.angle_gamma   90.00
#
_symmetry.space_group_name_H-M   'P 1'
#
loop_
_entity.id
_entity.type
_entity.pdbx_description
1 polymer ?
#
loop_
_entity_poly.entity_id
_entity_poly.type
_entity_poly.pdbx_seq_one_letter_code
_entity_poly.pdbx_strand_id
1 'polypeptide(L)'
;MARYVDGFVVPVPRSRLDEYRRIARRAGKVWREHGALEYVECVADDVDDGKVTSFPRSVKLKPDEVVVFSWITYKTRAQRDRILKKVMADPRLADMMDPRGMPFDGKRMFWGGFKTLVEM
;
A
#
# COMPACT_ATOMS: atom_id res chain seq x y z
N MET A 1 10.22 21.33 3.46
CA MET A 1 8.88 21.34 2.86
C MET A 1 8.12 20.10 3.24
N ALA A 2 6.86 20.28 3.58
CA ALA A 2 6.02 19.15 3.95
C ALA A 2 5.76 18.24 2.76
N ARG A 3 6.03 16.97 2.92
CA ARG A 3 5.70 15.95 1.92
C ARG A 3 4.27 15.47 2.10
N TYR A 4 3.79 14.76 1.10
CA TYR A 4 2.49 14.11 1.15
C TYR A 4 2.68 12.60 1.08
N VAL A 5 1.91 11.84 1.87
CA VAL A 5 2.10 10.39 1.99
C VAL A 5 0.77 9.67 1.86
N ASP A 6 0.71 8.67 0.99
CA ASP A 6 -0.37 7.70 1.01
C ASP A 6 0.08 6.50 1.85
N GLY A 7 -0.72 6.15 2.87
CA GLY A 7 -0.43 5.01 3.73
C GLY A 7 -1.45 3.90 3.50
N PHE A 8 -0.99 2.65 3.54
CA PHE A 8 -1.80 1.47 3.25
C PHE A 8 -1.62 0.42 4.33
N VAL A 9 -2.70 -0.29 4.65
CA VAL A 9 -2.64 -1.47 5.51
C VAL A 9 -3.36 -2.60 4.77
N VAL A 10 -2.67 -3.72 4.55
CA VAL A 10 -3.15 -4.79 3.67
C VAL A 10 -3.03 -6.15 4.35
N PRO A 11 -4.11 -6.94 4.42
CA PRO A 11 -4.02 -8.33 4.90
C PRO A 11 -3.65 -9.25 3.73
N VAL A 12 -2.53 -9.96 3.84
CA VAL A 12 -2.04 -10.83 2.76
C VAL A 12 -1.91 -12.26 3.26
N PRO A 13 -2.50 -13.27 2.58
CA PRO A 13 -2.28 -14.65 2.93
C PRO A 13 -0.77 -14.98 2.87
N ARG A 14 -0.26 -15.63 3.92
CA ARG A 14 1.17 -15.97 3.99
C ARG A 14 1.62 -16.79 2.80
N SER A 15 0.77 -17.70 2.33
CA SER A 15 1.06 -18.54 1.18
C SER A 15 1.15 -17.77 -0.13
N ARG A 16 0.65 -16.53 -0.17
CA ARG A 16 0.66 -15.69 -1.38
C ARG A 16 1.57 -14.49 -1.24
N LEU A 17 2.40 -14.44 -0.22
CA LEU A 17 3.27 -13.28 0.03
C LEU A 17 4.29 -13.06 -1.10
N ASP A 18 4.84 -14.13 -1.67
CA ASP A 18 5.77 -13.99 -2.79
C ASP A 18 5.09 -13.45 -4.04
N GLU A 19 3.87 -13.89 -4.31
CA GLU A 19 3.06 -13.36 -5.42
C GLU A 19 2.76 -11.88 -5.18
N TYR A 20 2.38 -11.52 -3.95
CA TYR A 20 2.14 -10.13 -3.57
C TYR A 20 3.41 -9.28 -3.79
N ARG A 21 4.57 -9.78 -3.38
CA ARG A 21 5.84 -9.07 -3.56
C ARG A 21 6.11 -8.75 -5.03
N ARG A 22 5.86 -9.70 -5.92
CA ARG A 22 6.07 -9.49 -7.36
C ARG A 22 5.13 -8.42 -7.92
N ILE A 23 3.87 -8.46 -7.52
CA ILE A 23 2.87 -7.48 -7.96
C ILE A 23 3.22 -6.10 -7.41
N ALA A 24 3.56 -6.01 -6.13
CA ALA A 24 3.93 -4.76 -5.48
C ALA A 24 5.16 -4.14 -6.13
N ARG A 25 6.14 -4.96 -6.50
CA ARG A 25 7.35 -4.47 -7.17
C ARG A 25 7.02 -3.86 -8.54
N ARG A 26 6.14 -4.47 -9.30
CA ARG A 26 5.69 -3.93 -10.58
C ARG A 26 4.90 -2.64 -10.40
N ALA A 27 4.00 -2.63 -9.42
CA ALA A 27 3.23 -1.42 -9.10
C ALA A 27 4.16 -0.28 -8.69
N GLY A 28 5.15 -0.56 -7.85
CA GLY A 28 6.13 0.43 -7.42
C GLY A 28 6.88 1.07 -8.57
N LYS A 29 7.25 0.29 -9.58
CA LYS A 29 7.88 0.83 -10.79
C LYS A 29 6.98 1.83 -11.49
N VAL A 30 5.70 1.51 -11.63
CA VAL A 30 4.72 2.39 -12.28
C VAL A 30 4.62 3.72 -11.54
N TRP A 31 4.44 3.66 -10.21
CA TRP A 31 4.37 4.88 -9.38
C TRP A 31 5.64 5.71 -9.50
N ARG A 32 6.80 5.08 -9.41
CA ARG A 32 8.08 5.78 -9.48
C ARG A 32 8.30 6.43 -10.85
N GLU A 33 7.95 5.76 -11.92
CA GLU A 33 8.08 6.30 -13.26
C GLU A 33 7.17 7.51 -13.49
N HIS A 34 6.01 7.54 -12.83
CA HIS A 34 5.11 8.67 -12.91
C HIS A 34 5.45 9.79 -11.93
N GLY A 35 6.48 9.62 -11.11
CA GLY A 35 7.05 10.70 -10.31
C GLY A 35 6.95 10.60 -8.80
N ALA A 36 6.45 9.48 -8.26
CA ALA A 36 6.45 9.28 -6.80
C ALA A 36 7.89 9.30 -6.28
N LEU A 37 8.10 9.89 -5.11
CA LEU A 37 9.44 9.99 -4.52
C LEU A 37 9.90 8.67 -3.91
N GLU A 38 8.98 7.98 -3.23
CA GLU A 38 9.26 6.70 -2.59
C GLU A 38 8.05 5.78 -2.77
N TYR A 39 8.33 4.49 -2.83
CA TYR A 39 7.32 3.45 -2.79
C TYR A 39 7.90 2.33 -1.94
N VAL A 40 7.34 2.10 -0.75
CA VAL A 40 7.90 1.16 0.23
C VAL A 40 6.77 0.27 0.75
N GLU A 41 7.02 -1.04 0.78
CA GLU A 41 6.10 -2.00 1.40
C GLU A 41 6.84 -2.84 2.41
N CYS A 42 6.29 -2.96 3.62
CA CYS A 42 6.90 -3.68 4.73
C CYS A 42 5.95 -4.75 5.23
N VAL A 43 6.50 -5.94 5.51
CA VAL A 43 5.73 -7.03 6.09
C VAL A 43 5.89 -7.02 7.61
N ALA A 44 4.82 -7.33 8.34
CA ALA A 44 4.83 -7.35 9.80
C ALA A 44 5.88 -8.33 10.34
N ASP A 45 6.61 -7.87 11.34
CA ASP A 45 7.65 -8.64 12.02
C ASP A 45 7.39 -8.68 13.54
N ASP A 46 7.29 -7.50 14.17
CA ASP A 46 7.04 -7.37 15.60
C ASP A 46 5.78 -6.53 15.79
N VAL A 47 4.63 -7.16 15.63
CA VAL A 47 3.31 -6.50 15.69
C VAL A 47 2.37 -7.29 16.57
N ASP A 48 1.92 -6.67 17.67
CA ASP A 48 1.01 -7.29 18.63
C ASP A 48 -0.44 -7.23 18.15
N ASP A 49 -1.25 -8.20 18.62
CA ASP A 49 -2.69 -8.21 18.32
C ASP A 49 -3.45 -7.11 19.07
N GLY A 50 -2.89 -6.61 20.18
CA GLY A 50 -3.53 -5.59 20.99
C GLY A 50 -4.83 -6.06 21.62
N LYS A 51 -5.48 -5.18 22.38
CA LYS A 51 -6.76 -5.47 23.02
C LYS A 51 -7.90 -4.65 22.44
N VAL A 52 -7.69 -3.35 22.23
CA VAL A 52 -8.70 -2.45 21.68
C VAL A 52 -8.57 -2.36 20.18
N THR A 53 -7.37 -2.06 19.72
CA THR A 53 -7.05 -1.99 18.28
C THR A 53 -5.59 -2.32 18.06
N SER A 54 -5.24 -2.56 16.80
CA SER A 54 -3.89 -2.92 16.38
C SER A 54 -3.87 -2.98 14.86
N PHE A 55 -2.69 -3.15 14.28
CA PHE A 55 -2.61 -3.39 12.84
C PHE A 55 -3.40 -4.64 12.43
N PRO A 56 -3.26 -5.81 13.11
CA PRO A 56 -4.07 -6.97 12.76
C PRO A 56 -5.58 -6.72 12.90
N ARG A 57 -6.02 -6.07 13.97
CA ARG A 57 -7.44 -5.81 14.20
C ARG A 57 -8.02 -4.86 13.16
N SER A 58 -7.22 -3.90 12.69
CA SER A 58 -7.67 -2.89 11.73
C SER A 58 -8.12 -3.52 10.39
N VAL A 59 -7.55 -4.67 10.02
CA VAL A 59 -7.88 -5.38 8.78
C VAL A 59 -8.59 -6.70 9.02
N LYS A 60 -9.04 -6.95 10.26
CA LYS A 60 -9.71 -8.21 10.64
C LYS A 60 -8.90 -9.41 10.19
N LEU A 61 -7.62 -9.42 10.56
CA LEU A 61 -6.63 -10.40 10.09
C LEU A 61 -7.06 -11.83 10.39
N LYS A 62 -6.98 -12.69 9.39
CA LYS A 62 -7.24 -14.12 9.54
C LYS A 62 -5.95 -14.85 9.99
N PRO A 63 -6.08 -16.06 10.58
CA PRO A 63 -4.91 -16.77 11.12
C PRO A 63 -3.81 -17.07 10.10
N ASP A 64 -4.17 -17.23 8.83
CA ASP A 64 -3.22 -17.52 7.75
C ASP A 64 -2.66 -16.27 7.07
N GLU A 65 -3.00 -15.09 7.56
CA GLU A 65 -2.62 -13.83 6.96
C GLU A 65 -1.53 -13.10 7.74
N VAL A 66 -0.86 -12.19 7.06
CA VAL A 66 0.11 -11.27 7.65
C VAL A 66 -0.23 -9.85 7.19
N VAL A 67 0.05 -8.86 8.05
CA VAL A 67 -0.19 -7.46 7.70
C VAL A 67 0.99 -6.93 6.90
N VAL A 68 0.68 -6.23 5.80
CA VAL A 68 1.65 -5.43 5.06
C VAL A 68 1.32 -3.96 5.30
N PHE A 69 2.30 -3.19 5.71
CA PHE A 69 2.22 -1.75 5.91
C PHE A 69 3.06 -1.08 4.85
N SER A 70 2.47 -0.16 4.09
CA SER A 70 3.19 0.47 3.00
C SER A 70 2.90 1.95 2.90
N TRP A 71 3.79 2.66 2.22
CA TRP A 71 3.58 4.09 1.96
C TRP A 71 4.18 4.49 0.62
N ILE A 72 3.59 5.54 0.06
CA ILE A 72 4.06 6.17 -1.16
C ILE A 72 4.20 7.66 -0.85
N THR A 73 5.36 8.24 -1.14
CA THR A 73 5.68 9.62 -0.80
C THR A 73 5.71 10.49 -2.04
N TYR A 74 5.16 11.70 -1.91
CA TYR A 74 5.09 12.70 -2.98
C TYR A 74 5.56 14.05 -2.44
N LYS A 75 5.89 14.97 -3.35
CA LYS A 75 6.26 16.34 -2.95
C LYS A 75 5.07 17.09 -2.35
N THR A 76 3.90 16.98 -2.97
CA THR A 76 2.68 17.68 -2.58
C THR A 76 1.44 16.83 -2.86
N ARG A 77 0.33 17.21 -2.29
CA ARG A 77 -0.96 16.58 -2.60
C ARG A 77 -1.32 16.73 -4.08
N ALA A 78 -1.06 17.90 -4.65
CA ALA A 78 -1.35 18.14 -6.08
C ALA A 78 -0.54 17.19 -6.96
N GLN A 79 0.72 16.95 -6.62
CA GLN A 79 1.54 15.98 -7.33
C GLN A 79 0.98 14.56 -7.17
N ARG A 80 0.59 14.19 -5.95
CA ARG A 80 -0.02 12.89 -5.68
C ARG A 80 -1.25 12.67 -6.56
N ASP A 81 -2.13 13.66 -6.63
CA ASP A 81 -3.36 13.56 -7.41
C ASP A 81 -3.06 13.37 -8.90
N ARG A 82 -2.06 14.09 -9.43
CA ARG A 82 -1.64 13.94 -10.83
C ARG A 82 -1.03 12.58 -11.10
N ILE A 83 -0.15 12.12 -10.21
CA ILE A 83 0.51 10.82 -10.34
C ILE A 83 -0.53 9.69 -10.28
N LEU A 84 -1.43 9.76 -9.31
CA LEU A 84 -2.46 8.73 -9.14
C LEU A 84 -3.34 8.62 -10.39
N LYS A 85 -3.69 9.76 -10.99
CA LYS A 85 -4.47 9.78 -12.22
C LYS A 85 -3.73 9.09 -13.36
N LYS A 86 -2.42 9.35 -13.50
CA LYS A 86 -1.60 8.72 -14.53
C LYS A 86 -1.43 7.22 -14.28
N VAL A 87 -1.22 6.85 -13.02
CA VAL A 87 -1.06 5.44 -12.63
C VAL A 87 -2.33 4.66 -12.92
N MET A 88 -3.50 5.20 -12.58
CA MET A 88 -4.78 4.54 -12.83
C MET A 88 -5.10 4.41 -14.32
N ALA A 89 -4.53 5.27 -15.15
CA ALA A 89 -4.68 5.20 -16.61
C ALA A 89 -3.60 4.34 -17.28
N ASP A 90 -2.60 3.86 -16.53
CA ASP A 90 -1.50 3.09 -17.07
C ASP A 90 -1.95 1.64 -17.31
N PRO A 91 -1.83 1.12 -18.55
CA PRO A 91 -2.28 -0.25 -18.86
C PRO A 91 -1.61 -1.33 -18.01
N ARG A 92 -0.37 -1.10 -17.57
CA ARG A 92 0.36 -2.07 -16.75
C ARG A 92 -0.33 -2.30 -15.40
N LEU A 93 -0.99 -1.28 -14.86
CA LEU A 93 -1.67 -1.38 -13.57
C LEU A 93 -3.04 -2.06 -13.71
N ALA A 94 -3.70 -1.92 -14.85
CA ALA A 94 -5.03 -2.49 -15.06
C ALA A 94 -5.06 -4.00 -14.78
N ASP A 95 -4.02 -4.72 -15.22
CA ASP A 95 -3.91 -6.16 -14.99
C ASP A 95 -3.71 -6.49 -13.51
N MET A 96 -3.03 -5.59 -12.78
CA MET A 96 -2.75 -5.78 -11.36
C MET A 96 -3.94 -5.45 -10.47
N MET A 97 -4.92 -4.69 -10.99
CA MET A 97 -6.09 -4.25 -10.24
C MET A 97 -7.31 -5.15 -10.43
N ASP A 98 -7.20 -6.24 -11.19
CA ASP A 98 -8.29 -7.18 -11.36
C ASP A 98 -8.53 -7.89 -10.01
N PRO A 99 -9.73 -7.73 -9.40
CA PRO A 99 -10.03 -8.36 -8.10
C PRO A 99 -9.84 -9.88 -8.10
N ARG A 100 -9.99 -10.52 -9.27
CA ARG A 100 -9.83 -11.97 -9.39
C ARG A 100 -8.37 -12.39 -9.31
N GLY A 101 -7.45 -11.49 -9.64
CA GLY A 101 -6.02 -11.75 -9.62
C GLY A 101 -5.29 -11.21 -8.40
N MET A 102 -5.98 -10.48 -7.53
CA MET A 102 -5.34 -9.89 -6.35
C MET A 102 -5.01 -10.96 -5.30
N PRO A 103 -3.77 -10.99 -4.79
CA PRO A 103 -3.37 -11.95 -3.77
C PRO A 103 -3.77 -11.51 -2.35
N PHE A 104 -4.84 -10.74 -2.21
CA PHE A 104 -5.36 -10.29 -0.92
C PHE A 104 -6.81 -9.85 -1.06
N ASP A 105 -7.49 -9.73 0.10
CA ASP A 105 -8.88 -9.27 0.14
C ASP A 105 -8.92 -7.74 0.15
N GLY A 106 -9.23 -7.16 -1.00
CA GLY A 106 -9.31 -5.70 -1.18
C GLY A 106 -10.37 -5.02 -0.34
N LYS A 107 -11.37 -5.77 0.16
CA LYS A 107 -12.42 -5.20 1.01
C LYS A 107 -11.94 -4.88 2.41
N ARG A 108 -10.90 -5.58 2.89
CA ARG A 108 -10.34 -5.37 4.22
C ARG A 108 -9.08 -4.50 4.20
N MET A 109 -8.53 -4.22 3.02
CA MET A 109 -7.44 -3.28 2.84
C MET A 109 -7.98 -1.86 2.96
N PHE A 110 -7.19 -0.96 3.53
CA PHE A 110 -7.57 0.45 3.53
C PHE A 110 -6.33 1.33 3.32
N TRP A 111 -6.58 2.57 2.89
CA TRP A 111 -5.51 3.52 2.61
C TRP A 111 -6.05 4.93 2.72
N GLY A 112 -5.14 5.89 2.80
CA GLY A 112 -5.51 7.30 2.83
C GLY A 112 -4.31 8.19 2.65
N GLY A 113 -4.59 9.46 2.31
CA GLY A 113 -3.56 10.47 2.11
C GLY A 113 -3.37 11.34 3.34
N PHE A 114 -2.11 11.60 3.67
CA PHE A 114 -1.72 12.34 4.86
C PHE A 114 -0.68 13.41 4.50
N LYS A 115 -0.87 14.60 5.01
CA LYS A 115 0.17 15.63 4.93
C LYS A 115 1.09 15.49 6.16
N THR A 116 2.37 15.71 5.97
CA THR A 116 3.31 15.62 7.10
C THR A 116 2.99 16.70 8.13
N LEU A 117 3.00 16.32 9.40
CA LEU A 117 2.83 17.24 10.52
C LEU A 117 4.18 17.63 11.09
N VAL A 118 5.08 16.66 11.21
CA VAL A 118 6.45 16.87 11.68
C VAL A 118 7.39 16.11 10.75
N GLU A 119 8.40 16.79 10.25
CA GLU A 119 9.44 16.18 9.42
C GLU A 119 10.79 16.70 9.91
N MET A 120 11.64 15.80 10.39
CA MET A 120 12.90 16.16 11.02
C MET A 120 14.10 15.62 10.26
#